data_98ca22b66571f5e3cbdb11e2b113e45a
#
_entry.id   98ca22b66571f5e3cbdb11e2b113e45a
#
_cell.length_a   1.000
_cell.length_b   1.000
_cell.length_c   1.000
_cell.angle_alpha   90.00
_cell.angle_beta   90.00
_cell.angle_gamma   90.00
#
_symmetry.space_group_name_H-M   'P 1'
#
loop_
_entity.id
_entity.type
_entity.pdbx_description
1 polymer ?
#
loop_
_entity_poly.entity_id
_entity_poly.type
_entity_poly.pdbx_seq_one_letter_code
_entity_poly.pdbx_strand_id
1 'polypeptide(L)'
;MEKEMLALVKLKEGDDKFTKFMGWMQSDEGMVERGKFAIPSKTIGTVTPDKSAVMFKVFVTDKDGMMDFVSGKNPAIKPTYDECIESVQLWDLNEVKL
;
A
#
# COMPACT_ATOMS: atom_id res chain seq x y z
N MET A 1 10.26 -0.46 15.58
CA MET A 1 9.61 -1.73 15.95
C MET A 1 8.78 -2.21 14.77
N GLU A 2 9.00 -3.45 14.34
CA GLU A 2 8.23 -4.00 13.24
C GLU A 2 6.85 -4.44 13.70
N LYS A 3 5.83 -4.10 12.93
CA LYS A 3 4.47 -4.56 13.16
C LYS A 3 3.84 -4.97 11.84
N GLU A 4 3.19 -6.14 11.84
CA GLU A 4 2.49 -6.61 10.66
C GLU A 4 1.13 -5.93 10.56
N MET A 5 0.83 -5.41 9.38
CA MET A 5 -0.43 -4.73 9.11
C MET A 5 -1.01 -5.20 7.77
N LEU A 6 -2.33 -5.11 7.66
CA LEU A 6 -3.04 -5.43 6.41
C LEU A 6 -3.62 -4.14 5.84
N ALA A 7 -3.31 -3.86 4.58
CA ALA A 7 -3.85 -2.72 3.85
C ALA A 7 -4.76 -3.23 2.73
N LEU A 8 -5.98 -2.73 2.67
CA LEU A 8 -6.89 -2.97 1.55
C LEU A 8 -7.02 -1.68 0.76
N VAL A 9 -6.53 -1.71 -0.47
CA VAL A 9 -6.54 -0.57 -1.38
C VAL A 9 -7.61 -0.79 -2.44
N LYS A 10 -8.64 0.06 -2.46
CA LYS A 10 -9.61 0.07 -3.54
C LYS A 10 -9.18 1.07 -4.60
N LEU A 11 -9.19 0.64 -5.85
CA LEU A 11 -8.79 1.48 -6.97
C LEU A 11 -10.00 2.12 -7.63
N LYS A 12 -9.80 3.30 -8.20
CA LYS A 12 -10.83 3.98 -8.99
C LYS A 12 -11.09 3.18 -10.26
N GLU A 13 -12.27 3.38 -10.87
CA GLU A 13 -12.60 2.74 -12.13
C GLU A 13 -11.65 3.21 -13.23
N GLY A 14 -11.26 2.28 -14.10
CA GLY A 14 -10.39 2.56 -15.23
C GLY A 14 -9.43 1.40 -15.45
N ASP A 15 -9.21 1.04 -16.72
CA ASP A 15 -8.38 -0.10 -17.08
C ASP A 15 -6.91 0.08 -16.72
N ASP A 16 -6.46 1.33 -16.57
CA ASP A 16 -5.07 1.68 -16.32
C ASP A 16 -4.72 1.90 -14.83
N LYS A 17 -5.71 1.91 -13.93
CA LYS A 17 -5.48 2.29 -12.53
C LYS A 17 -4.57 1.32 -11.80
N PHE A 18 -4.80 0.01 -11.96
CA PHE A 18 -3.96 -1.01 -11.35
C PHE A 18 -2.52 -0.92 -11.87
N THR A 19 -2.35 -0.81 -13.18
CA THR A 19 -1.01 -0.76 -13.79
C THR A 19 -0.23 0.47 -13.33
N LYS A 20 -0.87 1.62 -13.29
CA LYS A 20 -0.24 2.86 -12.82
C LYS A 20 0.14 2.79 -11.34
N PHE A 21 -0.77 2.29 -10.50
CA PHE A 21 -0.52 2.15 -9.07
C PHE A 21 0.65 1.21 -8.81
N MET A 22 0.61 0.00 -9.39
CA MET A 22 1.68 -0.98 -9.21
C MET A 22 3.00 -0.52 -9.83
N GLY A 23 2.93 0.19 -10.95
CA GLY A 23 4.12 0.76 -11.58
C GLY A 23 4.84 1.73 -10.66
N TRP A 24 4.10 2.60 -9.97
CA TRP A 24 4.72 3.49 -8.98
C TRP A 24 5.27 2.72 -7.79
N MET A 25 4.48 1.76 -7.26
CA MET A 25 4.89 0.95 -6.10
C MET A 25 6.19 0.20 -6.34
N GLN A 26 6.40 -0.26 -7.59
CA GLN A 26 7.58 -1.04 -7.99
C GLN A 26 8.70 -0.18 -8.56
N SER A 27 8.49 1.12 -8.75
CA SER A 27 9.52 2.03 -9.24
C SER A 27 10.60 2.24 -8.19
N ASP A 28 11.76 2.74 -8.61
CA ASP A 28 12.86 3.06 -7.69
C ASP A 28 12.40 4.06 -6.63
N GLU A 29 11.67 5.11 -7.04
CA GLU A 29 11.09 6.08 -6.11
C GLU A 29 10.14 5.41 -5.12
N GLY A 30 9.24 4.56 -5.62
CA GLY A 30 8.27 3.87 -4.77
C GLY A 30 8.94 2.96 -3.76
N MET A 31 9.96 2.22 -4.18
CA MET A 31 10.69 1.32 -3.27
C MET A 31 11.43 2.10 -2.19
N VAL A 32 12.07 3.21 -2.54
CA VAL A 32 12.76 4.07 -1.58
C VAL A 32 11.78 4.67 -0.57
N GLU A 33 10.66 5.23 -1.05
CA GLU A 33 9.67 5.85 -0.18
C GLU A 33 9.02 4.83 0.76
N ARG A 34 8.68 3.66 0.25
CA ARG A 34 8.10 2.58 1.07
C ARG A 34 9.08 2.08 2.12
N GLY A 35 10.36 2.05 1.80
CA GLY A 35 11.42 1.62 2.72
C GLY A 35 11.60 2.53 3.92
N LYS A 36 11.07 3.76 3.88
CA LYS A 36 11.15 4.69 5.02
C LYS A 36 10.25 4.30 6.19
N PHE A 37 9.18 3.54 5.94
CA PHE A 37 8.20 3.18 6.98
C PHE A 37 7.83 1.70 7.00
N ALA A 38 8.37 0.91 6.08
CA ALA A 38 8.06 -0.52 5.97
C ALA A 38 9.25 -1.28 5.39
N ILE A 39 9.12 -2.60 5.31
CA ILE A 39 10.13 -3.46 4.69
C ILE A 39 9.55 -4.01 3.38
N PRO A 40 9.85 -3.37 2.23
CA PRO A 40 9.23 -3.78 0.96
C PRO A 40 9.50 -5.23 0.59
N SER A 41 10.68 -5.77 0.89
CA SER A 41 11.03 -7.16 0.58
C SER A 41 10.18 -8.19 1.33
N LYS A 42 9.52 -7.78 2.41
CA LYS A 42 8.64 -8.64 3.20
C LYS A 42 7.16 -8.39 2.91
N THR A 43 6.83 -7.47 2.02
CA THR A 43 5.45 -7.14 1.66
C THR A 43 4.89 -8.22 0.74
N ILE A 44 3.72 -8.75 1.10
CA ILE A 44 3.01 -9.72 0.28
C ILE A 44 1.76 -9.04 -0.26
N GLY A 45 1.63 -9.00 -1.60
CA GLY A 45 0.48 -8.40 -2.26
C GLY A 45 -0.41 -9.45 -2.90
N THR A 46 -1.71 -9.23 -2.84
CA THR A 46 -2.71 -10.02 -3.55
C THR A 46 -3.68 -9.06 -4.24
N VAL A 47 -4.27 -9.49 -5.34
CA VAL A 47 -5.14 -8.65 -6.15
C VAL A 47 -6.42 -9.41 -6.49
N THR A 48 -7.54 -8.70 -6.57
CA THR A 48 -8.81 -9.30 -7.02
C THR A 48 -8.71 -9.65 -8.51
N PRO A 49 -9.51 -10.64 -8.98
CA PRO A 49 -9.45 -11.04 -10.40
C PRO A 49 -9.72 -9.90 -11.38
N ASP A 50 -10.59 -8.96 -11.02
CA ASP A 50 -10.91 -7.80 -11.85
C ASP A 50 -9.94 -6.61 -11.64
N LYS A 51 -8.95 -6.78 -10.75
CA LYS A 51 -7.95 -5.75 -10.43
C LYS A 51 -8.54 -4.44 -9.86
N SER A 52 -9.70 -4.53 -9.23
CA SER A 52 -10.34 -3.38 -8.59
C SER A 52 -9.85 -3.12 -7.18
N ALA A 53 -9.23 -4.10 -6.55
CA ALA A 53 -8.71 -3.96 -5.19
C ALA A 53 -7.43 -4.78 -5.02
N VAL A 54 -6.52 -4.25 -4.20
CA VAL A 54 -5.25 -4.89 -3.88
C VAL A 54 -5.13 -4.96 -2.36
N MET A 55 -4.72 -6.12 -1.84
CA MET A 55 -4.45 -6.30 -0.41
C MET A 55 -2.96 -6.50 -0.20
N PHE A 56 -2.41 -5.78 0.76
CA PHE A 56 -1.00 -5.88 1.12
C PHE A 56 -0.86 -6.28 2.58
N LYS A 57 -0.07 -7.32 2.83
CA LYS A 57 0.40 -7.67 4.16
C LYS A 57 1.77 -7.05 4.31
N VAL A 58 1.92 -6.08 5.21
CA VAL A 58 3.08 -5.19 5.28
C VAL A 58 3.73 -5.27 6.66
N PHE A 59 5.06 -5.37 6.69
CA PHE A 59 5.82 -5.21 7.93
C PHE A 59 6.18 -3.74 8.08
N VAL A 60 5.51 -3.06 9.01
CA VAL A 60 5.64 -1.62 9.22
C VAL A 60 6.69 -1.33 10.30
N THR A 61 7.64 -0.46 9.97
CA THR A 61 8.69 -0.05 10.90
C THR A 61 8.41 1.33 11.51
N ASP A 62 7.61 2.15 10.82
CA ASP A 62 7.20 3.47 11.29
C ASP A 62 5.71 3.65 10.99
N LYS A 63 4.89 3.54 12.04
CA LYS A 63 3.44 3.58 11.90
C LYS A 63 2.94 4.93 11.40
N ASP A 64 3.53 6.04 11.87
CA ASP A 64 3.11 7.37 11.44
C ASP A 64 3.38 7.57 9.94
N GLY A 65 4.56 7.13 9.47
CA GLY A 65 4.87 7.16 8.04
C GLY A 65 3.91 6.32 7.21
N MET A 66 3.55 5.14 7.71
CA MET A 66 2.56 4.29 7.04
C MET A 66 1.18 4.94 6.98
N MET A 67 0.74 5.56 8.08
CA MET A 67 -0.55 6.25 8.13
C MET A 67 -0.59 7.43 7.15
N ASP A 68 0.47 8.21 7.05
CA ASP A 68 0.55 9.28 6.06
C ASP A 68 0.49 8.76 4.64
N PHE A 69 1.15 7.63 4.40
CA PHE A 69 1.16 7.00 3.08
C PHE A 69 -0.24 6.55 2.65
N VAL A 70 -0.95 5.82 3.52
CA VAL A 70 -2.27 5.27 3.19
C VAL A 70 -3.39 6.32 3.20
N SER A 71 -3.16 7.48 3.80
CA SER A 71 -4.12 8.59 3.81
C SER A 71 -3.90 9.58 2.66
N GLY A 72 -2.88 9.36 1.83
CA GLY A 72 -2.56 10.26 0.73
C GLY A 72 -1.84 11.54 1.11
N LYS A 73 -1.36 11.63 2.36
CA LYS A 73 -0.64 12.81 2.84
C LYS A 73 0.83 12.83 2.45
N ASN A 74 1.39 11.67 2.08
CA ASN A 74 2.78 11.57 1.65
C ASN A 74 2.91 12.18 0.25
N PRO A 75 3.69 13.25 0.06
CA PRO A 75 3.77 13.94 -1.24
C PRO A 75 4.34 13.07 -2.36
N ALA A 76 5.13 12.05 -2.04
CA ALA A 76 5.72 11.18 -3.05
C ALA A 76 4.66 10.35 -3.77
N ILE A 77 3.63 9.86 -3.05
CA ILE A 77 2.56 9.07 -3.65
C ILE A 77 1.35 9.91 -4.06
N LYS A 78 1.24 11.13 -3.57
CA LYS A 78 0.01 11.90 -3.72
C LYS A 78 -0.53 11.99 -5.15
N PRO A 79 0.26 12.26 -6.19
CA PRO A 79 -0.27 12.28 -7.56
C PRO A 79 -0.88 10.93 -7.98
N THR A 80 -0.18 9.82 -7.69
CA THR A 80 -0.67 8.48 -8.01
C THR A 80 -1.88 8.12 -7.15
N TYR A 81 -1.85 8.51 -5.87
CA TYR A 81 -2.96 8.29 -4.94
C TYR A 81 -4.23 8.96 -5.46
N ASP A 82 -4.14 10.25 -5.81
CA ASP A 82 -5.29 11.02 -6.27
C ASP A 82 -5.85 10.47 -7.59
N GLU A 83 -4.99 9.96 -8.46
CA GLU A 83 -5.40 9.43 -9.75
C GLU A 83 -5.99 8.02 -9.65
N CYS A 84 -5.42 7.15 -8.83
CA CYS A 84 -5.67 5.71 -8.88
C CYS A 84 -6.45 5.15 -7.69
N ILE A 85 -6.35 5.76 -6.51
CA ILE A 85 -6.85 5.17 -5.28
C ILE A 85 -8.19 5.80 -4.86
N GLU A 86 -9.20 4.96 -4.68
CA GLU A 86 -10.50 5.39 -4.17
C GLU A 86 -10.50 5.45 -2.65
N SER A 87 -10.00 4.38 -2.01
CA SER A 87 -9.95 4.29 -0.55
C SER A 87 -8.90 3.29 -0.10
N VAL A 88 -8.41 3.47 1.13
CA VAL A 88 -7.53 2.52 1.77
C VAL A 88 -8.05 2.25 3.18
N GLN A 89 -8.10 0.96 3.53
CA GLN A 89 -8.37 0.53 4.90
C GLN A 89 -7.11 -0.13 5.44
N LEU A 90 -6.81 0.09 6.71
CA LEU A 90 -5.59 -0.41 7.33
C LEU A 90 -5.93 -1.04 8.68
N TRP A 91 -5.44 -2.24 8.92
CA TRP A 91 -5.63 -2.96 10.17
C TRP A 91 -4.31 -3.42 10.77
N ASP A 92 -4.20 -3.33 12.09
CA ASP A 92 -3.16 -4.03 12.81
C ASP A 92 -3.47 -5.53 12.77
N LEU A 93 -2.45 -6.35 12.58
CA LEU A 93 -2.60 -7.80 12.59
C LEU A 93 -1.97 -8.38 13.86
N ASN A 94 -2.72 -9.25 14.52
CA ASN A 94 -2.23 -10.02 15.65
C ASN A 94 -2.28 -11.49 15.29
N GLU A 95 -1.25 -12.20 15.64
CA GLU A 95 -1.20 -13.65 15.42
C GLU A 95 -2.24 -14.36 16.27
N VAL A 96 -2.94 -15.30 15.66
CA VAL A 96 -3.94 -16.14 16.34
C VAL A 96 -3.49 -17.58 16.24
N LYS A 97 -3.47 -18.27 17.35
CA LYS A 97 -3.13 -19.69 17.38
C LYS A 97 -4.37 -20.50 17.07
N LEU A 98 -4.32 -21.23 15.98
CA LEU A 98 -5.45 -22.05 15.48
C LEU A 98 -5.28 -23.53 15.79
#